data_c44ecd462c196b7688492d631b8ba280
#
_entry.id   c44ecd462c196b7688492d631b8ba280
#
_cell.length_a   1.000
_cell.length_b   1.000
_cell.length_c   1.000
_cell.angle_alpha   90.00
_cell.angle_beta   90.00
_cell.angle_gamma   90.00
#
_symmetry.space_group_name_H-M   'P 1'
#
loop_
_entity.id
_entity.type
_entity.pdbx_description
1 polymer ?
#
loop_
_entity_poly.entity_id
_entity_poly.type
_entity_poly.pdbx_seq_one_letter_code
_entity_poly.pdbx_strand_id
1 'polypeptide(L)'
;MELKCVIYALILAGGKGTRLYPLSRMNKPKQFLKIINNKSFLENTVERITPLINKDNIYVVTNTDYLDKIKKELSYINSDNIFTEPANKETATCIGLSAVKLLKKDNDAVMVVLPSDHHIKGEKEYIDTLLEAIELANRRRGIVTIGITPTRPLSLIHI
;
A
#
# COMPACT_ATOMS: atom_id res chain seq x y z
N MET A 1 19.52 -7.12 14.12
CA MET A 1 18.57 -8.12 14.70
C MET A 1 17.85 -8.77 13.53
N GLU A 2 17.99 -10.07 13.31
CA GLU A 2 17.31 -10.73 12.20
C GLU A 2 15.81 -10.85 12.52
N LEU A 3 14.97 -10.25 11.67
CA LEU A 3 13.53 -10.48 11.70
C LEU A 3 13.26 -11.94 11.33
N LYS A 4 12.74 -12.73 12.27
CA LYS A 4 12.42 -14.14 12.06
C LYS A 4 11.12 -14.37 11.26
N CYS A 5 10.44 -13.32 10.84
CA CYS A 5 9.19 -13.39 10.08
C CYS A 5 9.38 -12.86 8.66
N VAL A 6 8.62 -13.39 7.72
CA VAL A 6 8.54 -12.82 6.36
C VAL A 6 7.63 -11.61 6.37
N ILE A 7 8.11 -10.52 5.78
CA ILE A 7 7.37 -9.28 5.67
C ILE A 7 6.72 -9.22 4.29
N TYR A 8 5.43 -8.96 4.28
CA TYR A 8 4.64 -8.74 3.07
C TYR A 8 4.11 -7.30 3.02
N ALA A 9 4.16 -6.67 1.86
CA ALA A 9 3.50 -5.40 1.64
C ALA A 9 2.17 -5.62 0.92
N LEU A 10 1.12 -4.95 1.37
CA LEU A 10 -0.14 -4.82 0.67
C LEU A 10 -0.36 -3.36 0.28
N ILE A 11 -0.31 -3.06 -1.01
CA ILE A 11 -0.53 -1.70 -1.53
C ILE A 11 -1.99 -1.59 -1.98
N LEU A 12 -2.71 -0.62 -1.41
CA LEU A 12 -4.11 -0.34 -1.74
C LEU A 12 -4.18 0.65 -2.91
N ALA A 13 -4.62 0.19 -4.08
CA ALA A 13 -4.63 0.96 -5.32
C ALA A 13 -6.01 0.98 -6.03
N GLY A 14 -7.12 0.79 -5.29
CA GLY A 14 -8.49 0.75 -5.83
C GLY A 14 -9.24 2.09 -5.84
N GLY A 15 -8.71 3.13 -5.18
CA GLY A 15 -9.40 4.39 -4.98
C GLY A 15 -9.59 5.23 -6.26
N LYS A 16 -10.76 5.85 -6.43
CA LYS A 16 -11.08 6.73 -7.58
C LYS A 16 -10.38 8.09 -7.51
N GLY A 17 -9.89 8.50 -6.34
CA GLY A 17 -9.09 9.71 -6.15
C GLY A 17 -9.82 11.03 -6.39
N THR A 18 -11.13 11.10 -6.19
CA THR A 18 -11.99 12.26 -6.49
C THR A 18 -11.57 13.57 -5.82
N ARG A 19 -10.88 13.50 -4.68
CA ARG A 19 -10.41 14.66 -3.91
C ARG A 19 -9.30 15.48 -4.60
N LEU A 20 -8.65 14.93 -5.63
CA LEU A 20 -7.62 15.62 -6.42
C LEU A 20 -8.13 16.13 -7.77
N TYR A 21 -9.44 16.22 -7.96
CA TYR A 21 -9.98 16.87 -9.17
C TYR A 21 -9.45 18.33 -9.28
N PRO A 22 -9.03 18.81 -10.46
CA PRO A 22 -9.14 18.19 -11.79
C PRO A 22 -7.91 17.36 -12.22
N LEU A 23 -6.92 17.17 -11.37
CA LEU A 23 -5.72 16.36 -11.67
C LEU A 23 -6.05 14.88 -11.80
N SER A 24 -6.90 14.36 -10.90
CA SER A 24 -7.43 13.01 -10.98
C SER A 24 -8.80 12.99 -11.69
N ARG A 25 -9.02 11.99 -12.51
CA ARG A 25 -10.27 11.73 -13.24
C ARG A 25 -10.51 10.23 -13.30
N MET A 26 -11.72 9.77 -13.68
CA MET A 26 -12.05 8.34 -13.79
C MET A 26 -11.05 7.56 -14.66
N ASN A 27 -10.64 8.13 -15.80
CA ASN A 27 -9.64 7.54 -16.70
C ASN A 27 -8.19 7.76 -16.27
N LYS A 28 -7.95 8.62 -15.28
CA LYS A 28 -6.63 8.92 -14.71
C LYS A 28 -6.72 9.06 -13.19
N PRO A 29 -6.94 7.96 -12.47
CA PRO A 29 -7.05 7.99 -11.01
C PRO A 29 -5.74 8.39 -10.34
N LYS A 30 -5.84 8.82 -9.08
CA LYS A 30 -4.77 9.46 -8.30
C LYS A 30 -3.46 8.65 -8.29
N GLN A 31 -3.54 7.34 -8.12
CA GLN A 31 -2.36 6.46 -8.02
C GLN A 31 -1.48 6.49 -9.27
N PHE A 32 -2.01 6.85 -10.44
CA PHE A 32 -1.28 6.94 -11.71
C PHE A 32 -0.79 8.36 -12.07
N LEU A 33 -1.00 9.33 -11.18
CA LEU A 33 -0.51 10.69 -11.40
C LEU A 33 1.00 10.75 -11.19
N LYS A 34 1.69 11.40 -12.13
CA LYS A 34 3.13 11.67 -12.11
C LYS A 34 3.36 13.14 -11.77
N ILE A 35 3.23 13.50 -10.49
CA ILE A 35 3.25 14.90 -10.04
C ILE A 35 4.64 15.31 -9.55
N ILE A 36 5.40 14.40 -8.94
CA ILE A 36 6.62 14.72 -8.22
C ILE A 36 7.86 14.46 -9.06
N ASN A 37 7.81 13.38 -9.81
CA ASN A 37 8.86 12.94 -10.73
C ASN A 37 8.17 12.27 -11.93
N ASN A 38 8.94 11.70 -12.84
CA ASN A 38 8.38 10.98 -14.00
C ASN A 38 7.72 9.63 -13.65
N LYS A 39 7.59 9.30 -12.35
CA LYS A 39 6.96 8.08 -11.84
C LYS A 39 5.62 8.39 -11.22
N SER A 40 4.70 7.43 -11.28
CA SER A 40 3.41 7.54 -10.62
C SER A 40 3.53 7.45 -9.09
N PHE A 41 2.49 7.84 -8.37
CA PHE A 41 2.44 7.62 -6.93
C PHE A 41 2.57 6.13 -6.57
N LEU A 42 1.97 5.25 -7.37
CA LEU A 42 2.04 3.81 -7.19
C LEU A 42 3.48 3.29 -7.36
N GLU A 43 4.17 3.67 -8.44
CA GLU A 43 5.58 3.33 -8.67
C GLU A 43 6.46 3.83 -7.53
N ASN A 44 6.29 5.09 -7.11
CA ASN A 44 7.04 5.67 -5.98
C ASN A 44 6.79 4.91 -4.66
N THR A 45 5.57 4.42 -4.44
CA THR A 45 5.24 3.65 -3.23
C THR A 45 5.94 2.29 -3.24
N VAL A 46 5.94 1.58 -4.38
CA VAL A 46 6.65 0.30 -4.53
C VAL A 46 8.15 0.49 -4.35
N GLU A 47 8.75 1.45 -5.03
CA GLU A 47 10.19 1.68 -4.96
C GLU A 47 10.68 2.04 -3.56
N ARG A 48 9.91 2.86 -2.84
CA ARG A 48 10.25 3.27 -1.47
C ARG A 48 10.39 2.10 -0.51
N ILE A 49 9.59 1.04 -0.67
CA ILE A 49 9.61 -0.11 0.22
C ILE A 49 10.49 -1.26 -0.27
N THR A 50 10.96 -1.21 -1.53
CA THR A 50 11.81 -2.26 -2.11
C THR A 50 13.14 -2.50 -1.35
N PRO A 51 13.78 -1.51 -0.71
CA PRO A 51 14.93 -1.77 0.14
C PRO A 51 14.63 -2.61 1.38
N LEU A 52 13.38 -2.60 1.85
CA LEU A 52 12.94 -3.31 3.04
C LEU A 52 12.23 -4.64 2.71
N ILE A 53 11.46 -4.69 1.62
CA ILE A 53 10.58 -5.81 1.28
C ILE A 53 10.91 -6.30 -0.13
N ASN A 54 11.19 -7.61 -0.26
CA ASN A 54 11.43 -8.22 -1.57
C ASN A 54 10.21 -8.04 -2.48
N LYS A 55 10.44 -7.80 -3.76
CA LYS A 55 9.40 -7.63 -4.78
C LYS A 55 8.42 -8.80 -4.85
N ASP A 56 8.89 -10.02 -4.61
CA ASP A 56 8.05 -11.23 -4.57
C ASP A 56 7.05 -11.24 -3.41
N ASN A 57 7.27 -10.40 -2.40
CA ASN A 57 6.41 -10.23 -1.24
C ASN A 57 5.56 -8.94 -1.30
N ILE A 58 5.59 -8.22 -2.41
CA ILE A 58 4.76 -7.03 -2.62
C ILE A 58 3.47 -7.44 -3.34
N TYR A 59 2.35 -7.15 -2.72
CA TYR A 59 1.00 -7.39 -3.22
C TYR A 59 0.31 -6.06 -3.50
N VAL A 60 -0.48 -6.03 -4.56
CA VAL A 60 -1.29 -4.85 -4.93
C VAL A 60 -2.73 -5.27 -5.06
N VAL A 61 -3.62 -4.60 -4.36
CA VAL A 61 -5.06 -4.78 -4.50
C VAL A 61 -5.68 -3.56 -5.19
N THR A 62 -6.50 -3.83 -6.19
CA THR A 62 -7.13 -2.80 -7.00
C THR A 62 -8.56 -3.20 -7.38
N ASN A 63 -9.27 -2.34 -8.10
CA ASN A 63 -10.50 -2.73 -8.76
C ASN A 63 -10.24 -3.28 -10.18
N THR A 64 -11.24 -3.91 -10.75
CA THR A 64 -11.14 -4.56 -12.08
C THR A 64 -10.77 -3.57 -13.18
N ASP A 65 -11.27 -2.33 -13.09
CA ASP A 65 -11.06 -1.30 -14.13
C ASP A 65 -9.58 -0.88 -14.27
N TYR A 66 -8.77 -1.08 -13.22
CA TYR A 66 -7.37 -0.64 -13.19
C TYR A 66 -6.36 -1.78 -13.25
N LEU A 67 -6.84 -3.04 -13.25
CA LEU A 67 -5.97 -4.23 -13.17
C LEU A 67 -4.90 -4.24 -14.28
N ASP A 68 -5.31 -4.13 -15.54
CA ASP A 68 -4.40 -4.20 -16.69
C ASP A 68 -3.40 -3.04 -16.70
N LYS A 69 -3.87 -1.86 -16.27
CA LYS A 69 -3.01 -0.69 -16.17
C LYS A 69 -1.93 -0.85 -15.09
N ILE A 70 -2.30 -1.41 -13.93
CA ILE A 70 -1.36 -1.69 -12.86
C ILE A 70 -0.37 -2.77 -13.27
N LYS A 71 -0.83 -3.87 -13.89
CA LYS A 71 0.06 -4.93 -14.39
C LYS A 71 1.06 -4.42 -15.42
N LYS A 72 0.66 -3.50 -16.28
CA LYS A 72 1.55 -2.86 -17.24
C LYS A 72 2.57 -1.94 -16.56
N GLU A 73 2.15 -1.14 -15.59
CA GLU A 73 3.00 -0.18 -14.89
C GLU A 73 3.98 -0.87 -13.94
N LEU A 74 3.51 -1.90 -13.25
CA LEU A 74 4.32 -2.72 -12.33
C LEU A 74 4.70 -4.07 -12.95
N SER A 75 5.14 -4.09 -14.21
CA SER A 75 5.50 -5.32 -14.93
C SER A 75 6.65 -6.12 -14.29
N TYR A 76 7.37 -5.52 -13.36
CA TYR A 76 8.42 -6.14 -12.56
C TYR A 76 7.92 -6.78 -11.25
N ILE A 77 6.63 -6.67 -10.94
CA ILE A 77 5.95 -7.38 -9.85
C ILE A 77 5.24 -8.60 -10.43
N ASN A 78 5.27 -9.72 -9.72
CA ASN A 78 4.58 -10.93 -10.15
C ASN A 78 3.07 -10.64 -10.35
N SER A 79 2.55 -10.98 -11.52
CA SER A 79 1.14 -10.75 -11.88
C SER A 79 0.14 -11.40 -10.91
N ASP A 80 0.51 -12.50 -10.26
CA ASP A 80 -0.31 -13.22 -9.29
C ASP A 80 -0.43 -12.46 -7.95
N ASN A 81 0.51 -11.55 -7.70
CA ASN A 81 0.48 -10.65 -6.56
C ASN A 81 -0.37 -9.40 -6.80
N ILE A 82 -0.87 -9.19 -8.03
CA ILE A 82 -1.76 -8.08 -8.38
C ILE A 82 -3.17 -8.65 -8.57
N PHE A 83 -4.09 -8.35 -7.65
CA PHE A 83 -5.42 -8.92 -7.66
C PHE A 83 -6.50 -7.88 -7.42
N THR A 84 -7.73 -8.24 -7.77
CA THR A 84 -8.89 -7.37 -7.62
C THR A 84 -9.71 -7.72 -6.39
N GLU A 85 -10.29 -6.70 -5.77
CA GLU A 85 -11.39 -6.91 -4.84
C GLU A 85 -12.69 -7.22 -5.61
N PRO A 86 -13.54 -8.13 -5.09
CA PRO A 86 -14.76 -8.54 -5.79
C PRO A 86 -15.82 -7.45 -5.92
N ALA A 87 -15.76 -6.41 -5.13
CA ALA A 87 -16.64 -5.26 -5.16
C ALA A 87 -15.89 -4.06 -4.56
N ASN A 88 -16.21 -2.84 -5.01
CA ASN A 88 -15.67 -1.59 -4.43
C ASN A 88 -16.11 -1.44 -2.96
N LYS A 89 -15.65 -2.36 -2.11
CA LYS A 89 -15.91 -2.39 -0.68
C LYS A 89 -14.73 -1.77 0.03
N GLU A 90 -15.03 -1.10 1.12
CA GLU A 90 -14.13 -0.27 1.89
C GLU A 90 -12.81 -0.96 2.30
N THR A 91 -11.82 -0.15 2.65
CA THR A 91 -10.45 -0.52 3.02
C THR A 91 -10.35 -1.73 3.94
N ALA A 92 -11.23 -1.85 4.94
CA ALA A 92 -11.22 -2.98 5.89
C ALA A 92 -11.45 -4.34 5.23
N THR A 93 -12.37 -4.41 4.26
CA THR A 93 -12.66 -5.66 3.52
C THR A 93 -11.47 -6.07 2.65
N CYS A 94 -10.83 -5.10 1.98
CA CYS A 94 -9.61 -5.33 1.20
C CYS A 94 -8.49 -5.90 2.05
N ILE A 95 -8.24 -5.28 3.21
CA ILE A 95 -7.20 -5.71 4.16
C ILE A 95 -7.50 -7.12 4.67
N GLY A 96 -8.74 -7.37 5.11
CA GLY A 96 -9.15 -8.67 5.63
C GLY A 96 -9.00 -9.80 4.61
N LEU A 97 -9.47 -9.59 3.37
CA LEU A 97 -9.32 -10.58 2.30
C LEU A 97 -7.84 -10.88 2.00
N SER A 98 -7.02 -9.84 1.98
CA SER A 98 -5.59 -9.96 1.72
C SER A 98 -4.88 -10.68 2.86
N ALA A 99 -5.25 -10.38 4.10
CA ALA A 99 -4.73 -11.08 5.28
C ALA A 99 -5.04 -12.57 5.25
N VAL A 100 -6.29 -12.96 4.89
CA VAL A 100 -6.66 -14.38 4.74
C VAL A 100 -5.86 -15.07 3.63
N LYS A 101 -5.60 -14.38 2.51
CA LYS A 101 -4.74 -14.93 1.44
C LYS A 101 -3.30 -15.15 1.91
N LEU A 102 -2.73 -14.18 2.61
CA LEU A 102 -1.37 -14.28 3.12
C LEU A 102 -1.24 -15.32 4.22
N LEU A 103 -2.22 -15.41 5.12
CA LEU A 103 -2.26 -16.40 6.19
C LEU A 103 -2.24 -17.85 5.65
N LYS A 104 -2.86 -18.10 4.50
CA LYS A 104 -2.79 -19.42 3.81
C LYS A 104 -1.39 -19.72 3.26
N LYS A 105 -0.59 -18.70 2.98
CA LYS A 105 0.76 -18.83 2.46
C LYS A 105 1.80 -18.91 3.58
N ASP A 106 1.60 -18.13 4.64
CA ASP A 106 2.52 -18.01 5.76
C ASP A 106 1.77 -17.58 7.02
N ASN A 107 1.75 -18.47 8.02
CA ASN A 107 1.04 -18.24 9.29
C ASN A 107 1.73 -17.20 10.19
N ASP A 108 3.01 -16.94 9.97
CA ASP A 108 3.81 -16.02 10.76
C ASP A 108 4.10 -14.70 10.01
N ALA A 109 3.41 -14.48 8.88
CA ALA A 109 3.54 -13.28 8.07
C ALA A 109 3.24 -11.99 8.86
N VAL A 110 4.07 -10.97 8.65
CA VAL A 110 3.74 -9.59 9.01
C VAL A 110 3.33 -8.84 7.75
N MET A 111 2.11 -8.32 7.74
CA MET A 111 1.57 -7.58 6.60
C MET A 111 1.63 -6.07 6.85
N VAL A 112 2.39 -5.36 6.02
CA VAL A 112 2.46 -3.90 5.98
C VAL A 112 1.45 -3.39 4.97
N VAL A 113 0.45 -2.61 5.42
CA VAL A 113 -0.59 -2.06 4.56
C VAL A 113 -0.28 -0.61 4.21
N LEU A 114 -0.19 -0.32 2.92
CA LEU A 114 0.25 0.97 2.41
C LEU A 114 -0.77 1.55 1.42
N PRO A 115 -1.18 2.82 1.55
CA PRO A 115 -1.90 3.51 0.49
C PRO A 115 -0.95 3.82 -0.67
N SER A 116 -1.45 3.72 -1.91
CA SER A 116 -0.67 3.95 -3.14
C SER A 116 -0.45 5.41 -3.49
N ASP A 117 -0.91 6.35 -2.67
CA ASP A 117 -1.07 7.74 -3.07
C ASP A 117 -0.43 8.76 -2.10
N HIS A 118 0.42 8.28 -1.20
CA HIS A 118 1.14 9.13 -0.27
C HIS A 118 2.47 9.63 -0.85
N HIS A 119 2.68 10.95 -0.75
CA HIS A 119 3.99 11.56 -0.93
C HIS A 119 4.70 11.63 0.43
N ILE A 120 5.84 10.96 0.52
CA ILE A 120 6.64 10.90 1.74
C ILE A 120 7.95 11.64 1.51
N LYS A 121 8.23 12.58 2.37
CA LYS A 121 9.53 13.22 2.52
C LYS A 121 10.28 12.51 3.66
N GLY A 122 11.60 12.39 3.55
CA GLY A 122 12.38 11.66 4.56
C GLY A 122 12.20 10.14 4.44
N GLU A 123 12.66 9.57 3.32
CA GLU A 123 12.48 8.12 3.05
C GLU A 123 13.16 7.24 4.08
N LYS A 124 14.31 7.67 4.62
CA LYS A 124 15.05 6.92 5.63
C LYS A 124 14.24 6.83 6.93
N GLU A 125 13.77 7.95 7.44
CA GLU A 125 12.97 8.04 8.67
C GLU A 125 11.66 7.25 8.52
N TYR A 126 11.10 7.24 7.32
CA TYR A 126 9.91 6.43 7.02
C TYR A 126 10.21 4.94 7.09
N ILE A 127 11.30 4.47 6.51
CA ILE A 127 11.72 3.06 6.58
C ILE A 127 12.04 2.65 8.01
N ASP A 128 12.75 3.50 8.77
CA ASP A 128 13.06 3.25 10.18
C ASP A 128 11.75 3.10 11.00
N THR A 129 10.79 3.99 10.79
CA THR A 129 9.46 3.91 11.43
C THR A 129 8.70 2.64 11.05
N LEU A 130 8.77 2.22 9.78
CA LEU A 130 8.16 0.96 9.34
C LEU A 130 8.81 -0.25 10.03
N LEU A 131 10.13 -0.25 10.16
CA LEU A 131 10.85 -1.32 10.84
C LEU A 131 10.43 -1.44 12.30
N GLU A 132 10.36 -0.34 13.03
CA GLU A 132 9.88 -0.32 14.42
C GLU A 132 8.44 -0.84 14.54
N ALA A 133 7.56 -0.44 13.63
CA ALA A 133 6.17 -0.89 13.59
C ALA A 133 6.07 -2.40 13.30
N ILE A 134 6.88 -2.92 12.37
CA ILE A 134 6.96 -4.34 12.04
C ILE A 134 7.44 -5.16 13.24
N GLU A 135 8.50 -4.72 13.91
CA GLU A 135 9.01 -5.37 15.11
C GLU A 135 7.96 -5.40 16.23
N LEU A 136 7.27 -4.30 16.43
CA LEU A 136 6.20 -4.20 17.43
C LEU A 136 5.03 -5.12 17.09
N ALA A 137 4.58 -5.16 15.83
CA ALA A 137 3.52 -6.02 15.36
C ALA A 137 3.87 -7.51 15.55
N ASN A 138 5.09 -7.89 15.16
CA ASN A 138 5.58 -9.25 15.32
C ASN A 138 5.67 -9.68 16.80
N ARG A 139 6.20 -8.81 17.65
CA ARG A 139 6.34 -9.08 19.09
C ARG A 139 5.00 -9.15 19.81
N ARG A 140 4.05 -8.28 19.47
CA ARG A 140 2.74 -8.17 20.11
C ARG A 140 1.68 -9.09 19.51
N ARG A 141 1.95 -9.66 18.34
CA ARG A 141 0.96 -10.44 17.55
C ARG A 141 -0.35 -9.66 17.36
N GLY A 142 -0.24 -8.38 16.99
CA GLY A 142 -1.38 -7.48 16.92
C GLY A 142 -1.27 -6.45 15.81
N ILE A 143 -2.27 -5.56 15.75
CA ILE A 143 -2.34 -4.47 14.79
C ILE A 143 -1.59 -3.27 15.35
N VAL A 144 -0.69 -2.72 14.53
CA VAL A 144 0.03 -1.48 14.81
C VAL A 144 -0.39 -0.43 13.80
N THR A 145 -0.69 0.77 14.26
CA THR A 145 -0.99 1.91 13.40
C THR A 145 0.09 2.98 13.53
N ILE A 146 0.49 3.56 12.40
CA ILE A 146 1.47 4.65 12.35
C ILE A 146 0.68 5.97 12.27
N GLY A 147 0.80 6.80 13.29
CA GLY A 147 0.19 8.13 13.32
C GLY A 147 1.02 9.14 12.55
N ILE A 148 0.35 10.10 11.91
CA ILE A 148 0.97 11.25 11.27
C ILE A 148 0.58 12.49 12.06
N THR A 149 1.56 13.27 12.51
CA THR A 149 1.31 14.53 13.21
C THR A 149 0.59 15.51 12.28
N PRO A 150 -0.63 15.96 12.61
CA PRO A 150 -1.35 16.88 11.76
C PRO A 150 -0.71 18.27 11.80
N THR A 151 -0.58 18.91 10.64
CA THR A 151 -0.07 20.28 10.50
C THR A 151 -1.16 21.35 10.57
N ARG A 152 -2.42 20.92 10.60
CA ARG A 152 -3.64 21.76 10.70
C ARG A 152 -4.77 20.94 11.32
N PRO A 153 -5.81 21.57 11.85
CA PRO A 153 -7.02 20.85 12.26
C PRO A 153 -7.58 20.04 11.09
N LEU A 154 -7.76 18.74 11.30
CA LEU A 154 -8.33 17.81 10.33
C LEU A 154 -9.62 17.24 10.90
N SER A 155 -10.72 17.35 10.17
CA SER A 155 -11.92 16.58 10.43
C SER A 155 -12.02 15.43 9.44
N LEU A 156 -12.00 14.20 9.92
CA LEU A 156 -12.18 13.00 9.10
C LEU A 156 -13.63 12.47 9.16
N ILE A 157 -14.46 13.07 9.99
CA ILE A 157 -15.84 12.63 10.27
C ILE A 157 -16.89 13.58 9.70
N HIS A 158 -16.53 14.76 9.26
CA HIS A 158 -17.44 15.71 8.60
C HIS A 158 -17.05 15.86 7.14
N ILE A 159 -17.48 14.92 6.35
CA ILE A 159 -17.42 14.97 4.89
C ILE A 159 -18.86 15.12 4.39
#